data_4757c0e604e9a22bcadf18d2bfdc2c24
#
_entry.id   4757c0e604e9a22bcadf18d2bfdc2c24
#
_cell.length_a   1.000
_cell.length_b   1.000
_cell.length_c   1.000
_cell.angle_alpha   90.00
_cell.angle_beta   90.00
_cell.angle_gamma   90.00
#
_symmetry.space_group_name_H-M   'P 1'
#
loop_
_entity.id
_entity.type
_entity.pdbx_description
1 polymer ?
#
loop_
_entity_poly.entity_id
_entity_poly.type
_entity_poly.pdbx_seq_one_letter_code
_entity_poly.pdbx_strand_id
1 'polypeptide(L)'
;MYEYVQDKQFVRQMRQSCGSLMQELCHKLKEEYDIGTNFSLVGSGKRNLILQNGNEAVDLDYNLEITRCEDYDDYRYIKECVRKTFNKVLKMNNLPACEDSKSALTTKKFYFENNPISFSIDVAIVCRNQKDNYCRLIHEKTGFINFDRYYWNEIPNSKAIKRKVQEIKSVGLWLDVREQYKNKKNNNLRYNNNLPSFICYVEAVNNVYNTLNQNKRRR
;
A
#
# COMPACT_ATOMS: atom_id res chain seq x y z
N MET A 1 -13.87 -15.98 -4.13
CA MET A 1 -13.36 -15.97 -2.73
C MET A 1 -11.86 -15.69 -2.74
N TYR A 2 -11.36 -15.06 -1.70
CA TYR A 2 -9.93 -14.74 -1.56
C TYR A 2 -9.11 -15.99 -1.23
N GLU A 3 -8.05 -16.22 -2.00
CA GLU A 3 -7.04 -17.23 -1.74
C GLU A 3 -5.64 -16.61 -1.82
N TYR A 4 -4.67 -17.18 -1.10
CA TYR A 4 -3.29 -16.74 -1.19
C TYR A 4 -2.70 -17.05 -2.56
N VAL A 5 -2.05 -16.06 -3.17
CA VAL A 5 -1.31 -16.28 -4.42
C VAL A 5 -0.21 -17.30 -4.17
N GLN A 6 -0.31 -18.46 -4.83
CA GLN A 6 0.63 -19.58 -4.66
C GLN A 6 1.88 -19.45 -5.54
N ASP A 7 1.78 -18.74 -6.65
CA ASP A 7 2.90 -18.51 -7.57
C ASP A 7 3.92 -17.56 -6.94
N LYS A 8 4.93 -18.15 -6.31
CA LYS A 8 6.02 -17.40 -5.66
C LYS A 8 6.90 -16.67 -6.67
N GLN A 9 7.06 -17.22 -7.88
CA GLN A 9 7.83 -16.60 -8.95
C GLN A 9 7.13 -15.34 -9.44
N PHE A 10 5.84 -15.40 -9.70
CA PHE A 10 5.01 -14.25 -10.02
C PHE A 10 5.14 -13.15 -8.97
N VAL A 11 4.95 -13.49 -7.67
CA VAL A 11 5.04 -12.51 -6.57
C VAL A 11 6.41 -11.85 -6.52
N ARG A 12 7.49 -12.62 -6.75
CA ARG A 12 8.85 -12.07 -6.77
C ARG A 12 9.03 -11.11 -7.95
N GLN A 13 8.65 -11.54 -9.16
CA GLN A 13 8.76 -10.74 -10.38
C GLN A 13 7.93 -9.46 -10.28
N MET A 14 6.69 -9.55 -9.80
CA MET A 14 5.81 -8.41 -9.57
C MET A 14 6.44 -7.37 -8.64
N ARG A 15 6.98 -7.81 -7.48
CA ARG A 15 7.67 -6.90 -6.55
C ARG A 15 8.91 -6.26 -7.16
N GLN A 16 9.65 -6.99 -7.95
CA GLN A 16 10.86 -6.49 -8.63
C GLN A 16 10.50 -5.44 -9.68
N SER A 17 9.55 -5.73 -10.56
CA SER A 17 9.10 -4.79 -11.61
C SER A 17 8.49 -3.53 -11.02
N CYS A 18 7.61 -3.66 -10.03
CA CYS A 18 7.02 -2.51 -9.36
C CYS A 18 8.08 -1.68 -8.61
N GLY A 19 9.05 -2.34 -7.96
CA GLY A 19 10.17 -1.68 -7.29
C GLY A 19 11.03 -0.87 -8.26
N SER A 20 11.29 -1.39 -9.46
CA SER A 20 12.03 -0.68 -10.52
C SER A 20 11.28 0.58 -10.98
N LEU A 21 9.97 0.49 -11.21
CA LEU A 21 9.13 1.65 -11.54
C LEU A 21 9.19 2.73 -10.44
N MET A 22 9.12 2.32 -9.18
CA MET A 22 9.23 3.25 -8.05
C MET A 22 10.60 3.90 -7.93
N GLN A 23 11.66 3.15 -8.22
CA GLN A 23 13.03 3.68 -8.22
C GLN A 23 13.22 4.72 -9.35
N GLU A 24 12.71 4.43 -10.54
CA GLU A 24 12.72 5.36 -11.66
C GLU A 24 11.90 6.62 -11.37
N LEU A 25 10.74 6.49 -10.71
CA LEU A 25 9.93 7.62 -10.25
C LEU A 25 10.72 8.52 -9.29
N CYS A 26 11.39 7.95 -8.29
CA CYS A 26 12.21 8.73 -7.35
C CYS A 26 13.35 9.47 -8.06
N HIS A 27 14.04 8.80 -8.98
CA HIS A 27 15.12 9.41 -9.75
C HIS A 27 14.64 10.61 -10.56
N LYS A 28 13.54 10.45 -11.32
CA LYS A 28 12.98 11.52 -12.15
C LYS A 28 12.39 12.69 -11.36
N LEU A 29 11.78 12.43 -10.20
CA LEU A 29 11.32 13.49 -9.32
C LEU A 29 12.48 14.38 -8.83
N LYS A 30 13.60 13.74 -8.50
CA LYS A 30 14.83 14.46 -8.11
C LYS A 30 15.42 15.23 -9.29
N GLU A 31 15.47 14.64 -10.47
CA GLU A 31 16.07 15.21 -11.67
C GLU A 31 15.26 16.41 -12.21
N GLU A 32 13.92 16.28 -12.29
CA GLU A 32 13.04 17.23 -12.96
C GLU A 32 12.51 18.35 -12.05
N TYR A 33 12.37 18.07 -10.74
CA TYR A 33 11.72 18.98 -9.78
C TYR A 33 12.53 19.24 -8.51
N ASP A 34 13.72 18.66 -8.38
CA ASP A 34 14.52 18.64 -7.16
C ASP A 34 13.76 18.12 -5.92
N ILE A 35 12.73 17.31 -6.12
CA ILE A 35 11.98 16.68 -5.06
C ILE A 35 12.70 15.40 -4.61
N GLY A 36 13.23 15.41 -3.37
CA GLY A 36 13.81 14.24 -2.75
C GLY A 36 12.74 13.28 -2.25
N THR A 37 12.86 11.99 -2.60
CA THR A 37 11.88 10.98 -2.21
C THR A 37 12.53 9.66 -1.84
N ASN A 38 11.87 8.93 -0.94
CA ASN A 38 12.12 7.52 -0.68
C ASN A 38 10.84 6.72 -0.91
N PHE A 39 10.95 5.45 -1.27
CA PHE A 39 9.77 4.61 -1.37
C PHE A 39 9.86 3.36 -0.51
N SER A 40 8.72 2.83 -0.11
CA SER A 40 8.64 1.58 0.63
C SER A 40 7.38 0.80 0.28
N LEU A 41 7.55 -0.51 0.05
CA LEU A 41 6.42 -1.43 -0.06
C LEU A 41 5.70 -1.50 1.29
N VAL A 42 4.37 -1.37 1.27
CA VAL A 42 3.52 -1.43 2.46
C VAL A 42 2.39 -2.46 2.27
N GLY A 43 1.31 -2.36 3.00
CA GLY A 43 0.13 -3.18 2.78
C GLY A 43 0.36 -4.70 2.87
N SER A 44 -0.42 -5.44 2.12
CA SER A 44 -0.39 -6.91 2.03
C SER A 44 0.92 -7.42 1.43
N GLY A 45 1.46 -6.68 0.46
CA GLY A 45 2.71 -6.99 -0.21
C GLY A 45 3.90 -7.11 0.75
N LYS A 46 4.06 -6.15 1.67
CA LYS A 46 5.13 -6.16 2.69
C LYS A 46 4.99 -7.31 3.69
N ARG A 47 3.76 -7.71 3.99
CA ARG A 47 3.44 -8.66 5.07
C ARG A 47 3.37 -10.11 4.61
N ASN A 48 3.56 -10.39 3.33
CA ASN A 48 3.30 -11.70 2.71
C ASN A 48 1.84 -12.18 2.92
N LEU A 49 0.90 -11.24 2.80
CA LEU A 49 -0.54 -11.45 2.93
C LEU A 49 -1.27 -11.19 1.60
N ILE A 50 -0.59 -11.43 0.47
CA ILE A 50 -1.14 -11.20 -0.86
C ILE A 50 -2.23 -12.23 -1.14
N LEU A 51 -3.46 -11.75 -1.23
CA LEU A 51 -4.65 -12.51 -1.57
C LEU A 51 -5.17 -12.07 -2.93
N GLN A 52 -5.71 -13.02 -3.69
CA GLN A 52 -6.42 -12.77 -4.93
C GLN A 52 -7.87 -13.27 -4.80
N ASN A 53 -8.85 -12.52 -5.31
CA ASN A 53 -10.24 -12.93 -5.37
C ASN A 53 -10.58 -13.37 -6.82
N GLY A 54 -10.66 -14.67 -7.06
CA GLY A 54 -10.85 -15.20 -8.41
C GLY A 54 -9.79 -14.66 -9.38
N ASN A 55 -10.24 -13.99 -10.44
CA ASN A 55 -9.38 -13.40 -11.48
C ASN A 55 -9.14 -11.89 -11.28
N GLU A 56 -9.47 -11.32 -10.10
CA GLU A 56 -9.20 -9.92 -9.82
C GLU A 56 -7.70 -9.64 -9.77
N ALA A 57 -7.32 -8.38 -10.03
CA ALA A 57 -5.92 -7.99 -9.95
C ALA A 57 -5.40 -8.06 -8.51
N VAL A 58 -4.10 -8.31 -8.40
CA VAL A 58 -3.37 -8.18 -7.14
C VAL A 58 -2.82 -6.76 -7.02
N ASP A 59 -3.07 -6.10 -5.90
CA ASP A 59 -2.59 -4.74 -5.67
C ASP A 59 -1.34 -4.72 -4.80
N LEU A 60 -0.33 -3.95 -5.22
CA LEU A 60 0.84 -3.62 -4.40
C LEU A 60 0.78 -2.16 -3.96
N ASP A 61 0.76 -1.97 -2.65
CA ASP A 61 0.74 -0.65 -2.02
C ASP A 61 2.16 -0.13 -1.78
N TYR A 62 2.46 1.07 -2.23
CA TYR A 62 3.71 1.78 -1.94
C TYR A 62 3.44 3.11 -1.23
N ASN A 63 4.27 3.42 -0.25
CA ASN A 63 4.44 4.79 0.22
C ASN A 63 5.60 5.43 -0.53
N LEU A 64 5.36 6.60 -1.12
CA LEU A 64 6.35 7.51 -1.66
C LEU A 64 6.52 8.64 -0.64
N GLU A 65 7.60 8.62 0.13
CA GLU A 65 7.88 9.59 1.18
C GLU A 65 8.62 10.80 0.60
N ILE A 66 8.01 11.98 0.71
CA ILE A 66 8.67 13.24 0.37
C ILE A 66 9.64 13.58 1.49
N THR A 67 10.93 13.62 1.18
CA THR A 67 12.00 13.92 2.14
C THR A 67 12.57 15.32 1.98
N ARG A 68 12.43 15.91 0.79
CA ARG A 68 12.84 17.27 0.46
C ARG A 68 11.97 17.82 -0.68
N CYS A 69 11.48 19.05 -0.50
CA CYS A 69 10.81 19.83 -1.52
C CYS A 69 10.92 21.31 -1.14
N GLU A 70 11.22 22.19 -2.08
CA GLU A 70 11.28 23.64 -1.84
C GLU A 70 9.88 24.17 -1.53
N ASP A 71 8.89 23.82 -2.35
CA ASP A 71 7.49 24.21 -2.21
C ASP A 71 6.69 23.19 -1.36
N TYR A 72 7.21 22.88 -0.16
CA TYR A 72 6.64 21.83 0.69
C TYR A 72 5.19 22.11 1.13
N ASP A 73 4.81 23.37 1.20
CA ASP A 73 3.45 23.81 1.60
C ASP A 73 2.47 23.87 0.41
N ASP A 74 2.94 23.74 -0.83
CA ASP A 74 2.06 23.58 -1.99
C ASP A 74 1.76 22.07 -2.24
N TYR A 75 0.77 21.58 -1.52
CA TYR A 75 0.37 20.17 -1.57
C TYR A 75 -0.19 19.76 -2.93
N ARG A 76 -0.81 20.69 -3.64
CA ARG A 76 -1.30 20.48 -5.01
C ARG A 76 -0.13 20.34 -5.97
N TYR A 77 0.86 21.21 -5.88
CA TYR A 77 2.09 21.14 -6.67
C TYR A 77 2.79 19.81 -6.50
N ILE A 78 3.02 19.37 -5.25
CA ILE A 78 3.64 18.07 -4.93
C ILE A 78 2.86 16.94 -5.60
N LYS A 79 1.53 16.89 -5.43
CA LYS A 79 0.69 15.85 -6.03
C LYS A 79 0.81 15.81 -7.54
N GLU A 80 0.76 16.98 -8.21
CA GLU A 80 0.84 17.10 -9.66
C GLU A 80 2.22 16.74 -10.20
N CYS A 81 3.31 17.14 -9.54
CA CYS A 81 4.66 16.72 -9.91
C CYS A 81 4.79 15.20 -9.85
N VAL A 82 4.37 14.58 -8.75
CA VAL A 82 4.42 13.11 -8.61
C VAL A 82 3.55 12.44 -9.68
N ARG A 83 2.33 12.90 -9.91
CA ARG A 83 1.42 12.31 -10.91
C ARG A 83 1.97 12.41 -12.34
N LYS A 84 2.47 13.60 -12.73
CA LYS A 84 3.07 13.82 -14.06
C LYS A 84 4.30 12.95 -14.27
N THR A 85 5.19 12.90 -13.29
CA THR A 85 6.40 12.09 -13.35
C THR A 85 6.07 10.60 -13.38
N PHE A 86 5.12 10.14 -12.56
CA PHE A 86 4.70 8.74 -12.56
C PHE A 86 4.11 8.35 -13.92
N ASN A 87 3.26 9.18 -14.51
CA ASN A 87 2.73 8.93 -15.86
C ASN A 87 3.84 8.90 -16.93
N LYS A 88 4.89 9.71 -16.79
CA LYS A 88 6.06 9.68 -17.68
C LYS A 88 6.81 8.35 -17.54
N VAL A 89 7.07 7.90 -16.32
CA VAL A 89 7.70 6.60 -16.05
C VAL A 89 6.85 5.45 -16.60
N LEU A 90 5.54 5.46 -16.35
CA LEU A 90 4.63 4.45 -16.88
C LEU A 90 4.67 4.41 -18.41
N LYS A 91 4.60 5.57 -19.07
CA LYS A 91 4.68 5.68 -20.54
C LYS A 91 6.01 5.13 -21.10
N MET A 92 7.14 5.40 -20.44
CA MET A 92 8.45 4.88 -20.84
C MET A 92 8.54 3.35 -20.75
N ASN A 93 7.72 2.75 -19.88
CA ASN A 93 7.58 1.31 -19.70
C ASN A 93 6.38 0.72 -20.47
N ASN A 94 5.83 1.45 -21.44
CA ASN A 94 4.66 1.05 -22.25
C ASN A 94 3.40 0.74 -21.42
N LEU A 95 3.26 1.39 -20.27
CA LEU A 95 2.10 1.25 -19.37
C LEU A 95 1.17 2.46 -19.51
N PRO A 96 -0.14 2.26 -19.34
CA PRO A 96 -1.12 3.34 -19.38
C PRO A 96 -0.97 4.27 -18.17
N ALA A 97 -1.43 5.52 -18.33
CA ALA A 97 -1.41 6.52 -17.26
C ALA A 97 -2.18 6.04 -16.01
N CYS A 98 -1.70 6.49 -14.84
CA CYS A 98 -2.35 6.19 -13.57
C CYS A 98 -3.62 7.03 -13.39
N GLU A 99 -4.52 6.51 -12.56
CA GLU A 99 -5.69 7.21 -12.06
C GLU A 99 -5.35 7.94 -10.75
N ASP A 100 -5.87 9.16 -10.61
CA ASP A 100 -5.74 9.92 -9.37
C ASP A 100 -6.94 9.65 -8.47
N SER A 101 -6.73 8.91 -7.39
CA SER A 101 -7.72 8.70 -6.34
C SER A 101 -7.53 9.71 -5.19
N LYS A 102 -8.47 9.70 -4.24
CA LYS A 102 -8.43 10.60 -3.07
C LYS A 102 -7.10 10.51 -2.30
N SER A 103 -6.49 9.32 -2.19
CA SER A 103 -5.35 9.07 -1.28
C SER A 103 -4.16 8.36 -1.94
N ALA A 104 -4.26 8.03 -3.22
CA ALA A 104 -3.20 7.34 -3.97
C ALA A 104 -3.25 7.68 -5.46
N LEU A 105 -2.17 7.36 -6.16
CA LEU A 105 -2.12 7.24 -7.61
C LEU A 105 -2.15 5.74 -7.92
N THR A 106 -3.15 5.29 -8.67
CA THR A 106 -3.39 3.88 -8.96
C THR A 106 -3.11 3.59 -10.42
N THR A 107 -2.26 2.62 -10.73
CA THR A 107 -2.06 2.18 -12.12
C THR A 107 -3.27 1.38 -12.60
N LYS A 108 -3.49 1.36 -13.92
CA LYS A 108 -4.35 0.33 -14.50
C LYS A 108 -3.72 -1.04 -14.33
N LYS A 109 -4.55 -2.10 -14.47
CA LYS A 109 -4.08 -3.48 -14.39
C LYS A 109 -3.15 -3.80 -15.54
N PHE A 110 -2.07 -4.52 -15.25
CA PHE A 110 -1.13 -5.04 -16.24
C PHE A 110 -0.73 -6.48 -15.90
N TYR A 111 -0.10 -7.15 -16.87
CA TYR A 111 0.22 -8.57 -16.82
C TYR A 111 1.70 -8.76 -17.18
N PHE A 112 2.28 -9.83 -16.69
CA PHE A 112 3.49 -10.36 -17.31
C PHE A 112 3.11 -11.23 -18.51
N GLU A 113 3.98 -11.27 -19.51
CA GLU A 113 3.85 -12.20 -20.62
C GLU A 113 3.77 -13.63 -20.07
N ASN A 114 2.80 -14.40 -20.57
CA ASN A 114 2.53 -15.79 -20.17
C ASN A 114 2.09 -16.00 -18.69
N ASN A 115 1.64 -14.97 -17.99
CA ASN A 115 1.06 -15.11 -16.66
C ASN A 115 -0.38 -14.55 -16.63
N PRO A 116 -1.39 -15.35 -16.24
CA PRO A 116 -2.78 -14.90 -16.23
C PRO A 116 -3.11 -13.92 -15.10
N ILE A 117 -2.24 -13.78 -14.10
CA ILE A 117 -2.50 -12.94 -12.93
C ILE A 117 -2.18 -11.49 -13.26
N SER A 118 -3.22 -10.65 -13.22
CA SER A 118 -3.05 -9.20 -13.33
C SER A 118 -2.68 -8.56 -12.00
N PHE A 119 -2.01 -7.42 -12.07
CA PHE A 119 -1.68 -6.64 -10.88
C PHE A 119 -1.70 -5.14 -11.15
N SER A 120 -1.74 -4.34 -10.09
CA SER A 120 -1.70 -2.88 -10.11
C SER A 120 -0.82 -2.35 -8.98
N ILE A 121 -0.48 -1.07 -9.06
CA ILE A 121 0.31 -0.35 -8.04
C ILE A 121 -0.53 0.79 -7.49
N ASP A 122 -0.62 0.88 -6.17
CA ASP A 122 -1.14 2.03 -5.45
C ASP A 122 0.01 2.81 -4.82
N VAL A 123 0.21 4.06 -5.22
CA VAL A 123 1.25 4.94 -4.70
C VAL A 123 0.63 6.01 -3.82
N ALA A 124 0.77 5.87 -2.50
CA ALA A 124 0.39 6.90 -1.55
C ALA A 124 1.56 7.86 -1.32
N ILE A 125 1.33 9.16 -1.53
CA ILE A 125 2.32 10.20 -1.22
C ILE A 125 2.25 10.47 0.26
N VAL A 126 3.39 10.36 0.96
CA VAL A 126 3.47 10.53 2.41
C VAL A 126 4.61 11.46 2.80
N CYS A 127 4.52 12.01 3.99
CA CYS A 127 5.61 12.74 4.63
C CYS A 127 5.66 12.43 6.12
N ARG A 128 6.65 12.96 6.83
CA ARG A 128 6.68 12.94 8.28
C ARG A 128 6.37 14.32 8.84
N ASN A 129 5.52 14.36 9.88
CA ASN A 129 5.27 15.58 10.63
C ASN A 129 6.37 15.80 11.69
N GLN A 130 6.30 16.92 12.39
CA GLN A 130 7.26 17.28 13.45
C GLN A 130 7.35 16.23 14.59
N LYS A 131 6.32 15.39 14.77
CA LYS A 131 6.30 14.31 15.77
C LYS A 131 6.79 12.96 15.20
N ASP A 132 7.39 12.97 14.00
CA ASP A 132 7.84 11.78 13.27
C ASP A 132 6.70 10.79 12.93
N ASN A 133 5.45 11.25 12.93
CA ASN A 133 4.32 10.46 12.46
C ASN A 133 4.15 10.62 10.95
N TYR A 134 3.77 9.53 10.28
CA TYR A 134 3.44 9.59 8.86
C TYR A 134 2.12 10.34 8.64
N CYS A 135 2.15 11.25 7.67
CA CYS A 135 0.98 11.91 7.10
C CYS A 135 0.84 11.49 5.64
N ARG A 136 -0.39 11.33 5.16
CA ARG A 136 -0.71 11.01 3.76
C ARG A 136 -1.32 12.22 3.09
N LEU A 137 -0.88 12.49 1.87
CA LEU A 137 -1.47 13.56 1.04
C LEU A 137 -2.84 13.12 0.55
N ILE A 138 -3.84 13.90 0.90
CA ILE A 138 -5.23 13.72 0.49
C ILE A 138 -5.58 14.73 -0.59
N HIS A 139 -6.23 14.26 -1.64
CA HIS A 139 -6.85 15.06 -2.69
C HIS A 139 -8.36 14.90 -2.61
N GLU A 140 -9.05 15.87 -2.06
CA GLU A 140 -10.49 15.86 -1.93
C GLU A 140 -11.12 16.58 -3.12
N LYS A 141 -11.65 15.79 -4.05
CA LYS A 141 -12.26 16.28 -5.29
C LYS A 141 -13.65 16.83 -5.01
N THR A 142 -13.90 18.04 -5.45
CA THR A 142 -15.21 18.72 -5.29
C THR A 142 -16.07 18.67 -6.55
N GLY A 143 -15.51 18.17 -7.66
CA GLY A 143 -16.12 18.25 -9.00
C GLY A 143 -15.71 19.50 -9.77
N PHE A 144 -15.12 20.48 -9.11
CA PHE A 144 -14.56 21.69 -9.74
C PHE A 144 -13.10 21.82 -9.32
N ILE A 145 -12.18 21.69 -10.27
CA ILE A 145 -10.73 21.64 -10.05
C ILE A 145 -10.21 22.81 -9.20
N ASN A 146 -10.80 24.00 -9.35
CA ASN A 146 -10.38 25.19 -8.58
C ASN A 146 -10.78 25.15 -7.11
N PHE A 147 -11.70 24.28 -6.73
CA PHE A 147 -12.18 24.11 -5.37
C PHE A 147 -11.71 22.80 -4.72
N ASP A 148 -10.94 21.99 -5.45
CA ASP A 148 -10.32 20.78 -4.89
C ASP A 148 -9.39 21.14 -3.75
N ARG A 149 -9.44 20.34 -2.69
CA ARG A 149 -8.65 20.54 -1.47
C ARG A 149 -7.54 19.52 -1.39
N TYR A 150 -6.36 19.99 -0.98
CA TYR A 150 -5.18 19.16 -0.76
C TYR A 150 -4.68 19.39 0.66
N TYR A 151 -4.43 18.30 1.41
CA TYR A 151 -3.95 18.42 2.78
C TYR A 151 -3.25 17.16 3.25
N TRP A 152 -2.37 17.31 4.23
CA TRP A 152 -1.77 16.19 4.93
C TRP A 152 -2.71 15.65 6.02
N ASN A 153 -2.99 14.36 5.98
CA ASN A 153 -3.79 13.66 6.98
C ASN A 153 -2.91 12.66 7.75
N GLU A 154 -2.83 12.80 9.07
CA GLU A 154 -2.01 11.92 9.90
C GLU A 154 -2.52 10.48 9.85
N ILE A 155 -1.60 9.53 9.65
CA ILE A 155 -1.89 8.10 9.60
C ILE A 155 -1.81 7.55 11.03
N PRO A 156 -2.81 6.78 11.49
CA PRO A 156 -2.78 6.17 12.81
C PRO A 156 -1.51 5.35 13.06
N ASN A 157 -0.91 5.52 14.23
CA ASN A 157 0.32 4.85 14.61
C ASN A 157 0.10 3.34 14.78
N SER A 158 0.95 2.55 14.12
CA SER A 158 0.88 1.08 14.15
C SER A 158 1.93 0.41 15.06
N LYS A 159 2.59 1.17 15.96
CA LYS A 159 3.66 0.63 16.85
C LYS A 159 3.17 -0.55 17.70
N ALA A 160 1.97 -0.43 18.28
CA ALA A 160 1.38 -1.50 19.09
C ALA A 160 1.14 -2.80 18.31
N ILE A 161 0.70 -2.69 17.05
CA ILE A 161 0.51 -3.85 16.16
C ILE A 161 1.84 -4.49 15.80
N LYS A 162 2.89 -3.68 15.55
CA LYS A 162 4.23 -4.20 15.24
C LYS A 162 4.76 -5.07 16.37
N ARG A 163 4.61 -4.64 17.64
CA ARG A 163 5.03 -5.43 18.81
C ARG A 163 4.29 -6.77 18.90
N LYS A 164 2.96 -6.76 18.78
CA LYS A 164 2.15 -7.99 18.78
C LYS A 164 2.58 -8.96 17.67
N VAL A 165 2.86 -8.46 16.48
CA VAL A 165 3.33 -9.26 15.34
C VAL A 165 4.68 -9.88 15.63
N GLN A 166 5.61 -9.17 16.26
CA GLN A 166 6.91 -9.72 16.66
C GLN A 166 6.75 -10.88 17.66
N GLU A 167 5.92 -10.71 18.69
CA GLU A 167 5.62 -11.75 19.68
C GLU A 167 4.96 -12.99 19.03
N ILE A 168 3.99 -12.80 18.14
CA ILE A 168 3.34 -13.90 17.40
C ILE A 168 4.35 -14.66 16.55
N LYS A 169 5.23 -13.96 15.86
CA LYS A 169 6.25 -14.57 15.00
C LYS A 169 7.30 -15.33 15.80
N SER A 170 7.71 -14.81 16.97
CA SER A 170 8.71 -15.48 17.82
C SER A 170 8.24 -16.83 18.37
N VAL A 171 6.92 -17.06 18.43
CA VAL A 171 6.32 -18.33 18.85
C VAL A 171 5.74 -19.15 17.68
N GLY A 172 6.03 -18.78 16.42
CA GLY A 172 5.66 -19.55 15.23
C GLY A 172 4.21 -19.45 14.78
N LEU A 173 3.38 -18.55 15.38
CA LEU A 173 1.94 -18.46 15.12
C LEU A 173 1.58 -17.52 13.94
N TRP A 174 2.53 -17.25 13.03
CA TRP A 174 2.24 -16.38 11.88
C TRP A 174 1.25 -17.01 10.88
N LEU A 175 1.23 -18.32 10.77
CA LEU A 175 0.27 -19.03 9.91
C LEU A 175 -1.17 -18.84 10.39
N ASP A 176 -1.40 -18.77 11.69
CA ASP A 176 -2.73 -18.52 12.26
C ASP A 176 -3.21 -17.08 11.91
N VAL A 177 -2.30 -16.09 11.92
CA VAL A 177 -2.63 -14.73 11.47
C VAL A 177 -3.02 -14.74 9.99
N ARG A 178 -2.31 -15.49 9.15
CA ARG A 178 -2.64 -15.61 7.72
C ARG A 178 -4.04 -16.21 7.53
N GLU A 179 -4.34 -17.30 8.22
CA GLU A 179 -5.65 -17.95 8.13
C GLU A 179 -6.78 -17.02 8.63
N GLN A 180 -6.61 -16.38 9.78
CA GLN A 180 -7.56 -15.40 10.31
C GLN A 180 -7.76 -14.22 9.34
N TYR A 181 -6.69 -13.71 8.72
CA TYR A 181 -6.79 -12.62 7.75
C TYR A 181 -7.59 -13.03 6.51
N LYS A 182 -7.30 -14.20 5.92
CA LYS A 182 -8.04 -14.75 4.79
C LYS A 182 -9.53 -14.92 5.11
N ASN A 183 -9.84 -15.51 6.27
CA ASN A 183 -11.21 -15.73 6.72
C ASN A 183 -11.97 -14.40 6.89
N LYS A 184 -11.35 -13.37 7.47
CA LYS A 184 -11.96 -12.04 7.61
C LYS A 184 -12.21 -11.39 6.26
N LYS A 185 -11.28 -11.47 5.32
CA LYS A 185 -11.46 -10.97 3.95
C LYS A 185 -12.62 -11.68 3.25
N ASN A 186 -12.73 -13.00 3.40
CA ASN A 186 -13.81 -13.77 2.80
C ASN A 186 -15.17 -13.50 3.46
N ASN A 187 -15.22 -13.29 4.77
CA ASN A 187 -16.44 -12.88 5.47
C ASN A 187 -16.88 -11.47 5.01
N ASN A 188 -15.96 -10.53 4.87
CA ASN A 188 -16.29 -9.22 4.31
C ASN A 188 -16.92 -9.33 2.91
N LEU A 189 -16.34 -10.15 2.05
CA LEU A 189 -16.87 -10.38 0.71
C LEU A 189 -18.27 -10.99 0.77
N ARG A 190 -18.48 -12.00 1.64
CA ARG A 190 -19.77 -12.71 1.77
C ARG A 190 -20.89 -11.81 2.29
N TYR A 191 -20.59 -10.96 3.24
CA TYR A 191 -21.59 -10.09 3.88
C TYR A 191 -21.61 -8.68 3.30
N ASN A 192 -20.91 -8.44 2.18
CA ASN A 192 -20.79 -7.14 1.53
C ASN A 192 -20.35 -6.02 2.48
N ASN A 193 -19.49 -6.35 3.44
CA ASN A 193 -18.92 -5.39 4.37
C ASN A 193 -17.72 -4.70 3.74
N ASN A 194 -17.74 -3.38 3.63
CA ASN A 194 -16.63 -2.61 3.06
C ASN A 194 -15.52 -2.31 4.08
N LEU A 195 -15.11 -3.30 4.88
CA LEU A 195 -14.02 -3.10 5.84
C LEU A 195 -12.67 -3.03 5.12
N PRO A 196 -11.86 -1.99 5.39
CA PRO A 196 -10.53 -1.87 4.81
C PRO A 196 -9.65 -3.08 5.14
N SER A 197 -8.82 -3.51 4.19
CA SER A 197 -7.90 -4.65 4.37
C SER A 197 -6.99 -4.50 5.59
N PHE A 198 -6.61 -3.25 5.94
CA PHE A 198 -5.81 -2.98 7.13
C PHE A 198 -6.57 -3.32 8.43
N ILE A 199 -7.87 -3.06 8.50
CA ILE A 199 -8.71 -3.42 9.67
C ILE A 199 -8.78 -4.94 9.80
N CYS A 200 -9.03 -5.67 8.71
CA CYS A 200 -8.99 -7.15 8.73
C CYS A 200 -7.66 -7.68 9.26
N TYR A 201 -6.55 -7.05 8.87
CA TYR A 201 -5.22 -7.41 9.35
C TYR A 201 -5.05 -7.14 10.85
N VAL A 202 -5.43 -5.94 11.32
CA VAL A 202 -5.36 -5.58 12.75
C VAL A 202 -6.17 -6.53 13.61
N GLU A 203 -7.38 -6.86 13.19
CA GLU A 203 -8.24 -7.81 13.89
C GLU A 203 -7.66 -9.23 13.90
N ALA A 204 -7.10 -9.70 12.76
CA ALA A 204 -6.46 -11.02 12.69
C ALA A 204 -5.28 -11.11 13.68
N VAL A 205 -4.41 -10.09 13.72
CA VAL A 205 -3.30 -10.00 14.67
C VAL A 205 -3.81 -9.99 16.12
N ASN A 206 -4.84 -9.18 16.43
CA ASN A 206 -5.38 -9.08 17.78
C ASN A 206 -6.01 -10.41 18.25
N ASN A 207 -6.74 -11.10 17.38
CA ASN A 207 -7.35 -12.39 17.71
C ASN A 207 -6.28 -13.43 18.11
N VAL A 208 -5.25 -13.62 17.26
CA VAL A 208 -4.16 -14.57 17.54
C VAL A 208 -3.38 -14.18 18.79
N TYR A 209 -3.09 -12.88 18.97
CA TYR A 209 -2.39 -12.37 20.15
C TYR A 209 -3.15 -12.60 21.46
N ASN A 210 -4.47 -12.37 21.45
CA ASN A 210 -5.31 -12.59 22.63
C ASN A 210 -5.37 -14.07 23.00
N THR A 211 -5.50 -14.96 22.02
CA THR A 211 -5.45 -16.42 22.23
C THR A 211 -4.10 -16.86 22.84
N LEU A 212 -2.99 -16.32 22.31
CA LEU A 212 -1.66 -16.59 22.86
C LEU A 212 -1.55 -16.19 24.34
N ASN A 213 -2.06 -15.01 24.72
CA ASN A 213 -2.00 -14.54 26.10
C ASN A 213 -2.93 -15.31 27.05
N GLN A 214 -4.09 -15.76 26.58
CA GLN A 214 -4.97 -16.62 27.37
C GLN A 214 -4.28 -17.97 27.68
N ASN A 215 -3.60 -18.55 26.71
CA ASN A 215 -2.87 -19.79 26.89
C ASN A 215 -1.66 -19.65 27.83
N LYS A 216 -0.97 -18.50 27.83
CA LYS A 216 0.10 -18.19 28.79
C LYS A 216 -0.39 -18.06 30.24
N ARG A 217 -1.62 -17.57 30.46
CA ARG A 217 -2.23 -17.41 31.81
C ARG A 217 -2.76 -18.72 32.40
N ARG A 218 -2.96 -19.73 31.57
CA ARG A 218 -3.48 -21.05 31.99
C ARG A 218 -2.39 -22.05 32.31
N ARG A 219 -1.13 -21.71 32.04
CA ARG A 219 0.09 -22.46 32.43
C ARG A 219 0.74 -21.87 33.66
#